data_c112474e1324622765038f77cfe71301
#
_entry.id   c112474e1324622765038f77cfe71301
#
_cell.length_a   1.000
_cell.length_b   1.000
_cell.length_c   1.000
_cell.angle_alpha   90.00
_cell.angle_beta   90.00
_cell.angle_gamma   90.00
#
_symmetry.space_group_name_H-M   'P 1'
#
loop_
_entity.id
_entity.type
_entity.pdbx_description
1 polymer ?
#
loop_
_entity_poly.entity_id
_entity_poly.type
_entity_poly.pdbx_seq_one_letter_code
_entity_poly.pdbx_strand_id
1 'polypeptide(L)'
;MSALFAGVVLSFTSCNQSYTVGYLYVTGTVTAQSSGEGIITGIEIDHNTGKMSAVRGTPVSSGGANPVRAVLLETSRFLYVLNRGATASGSADCTTADPCKNSNITLFTVGGNGVLTAQQTFFTQGINPFRMIADNSGSHLYVLDHDAPDSAAYSGVTPTAANPNSCMLALGNSATSCGDITAFSVNQNTGRLQLIVNAPVTAANGSALLYFPVPANPVDFAQAAGSVLTLSGTPAASYPYTGGTSVFPYTYSAANGQLTINQNSSQPLGIAQGTALVYASGVVYVLDNEPITVNFNDVVTTSSSQILPFVVGSNGALAAEPGGVIPDDPTLSNPIYLIVESKGKFVYVANQGNNTQGANAQSGIAGYFITTSPAYQLSFIPDEPFGSGAGPQCLVEDPSSQFIYSADFNDSSVTGRVVDPNSGVLNNLRVTNTYALQGPATWCLVDGRTN
;
A
#
# COMPACT_ATOMS: atom_id res chain seq x y z
N MET A 1 -45.49 -63.88 -12.86
CA MET A 1 -44.27 -63.31 -13.46
C MET A 1 -44.17 -61.90 -13.00
N SER A 2 -43.35 -61.66 -11.94
CA SER A 2 -43.04 -60.31 -11.40
C SER A 2 -41.68 -59.89 -11.87
N ALA A 3 -41.59 -58.87 -12.67
CA ALA A 3 -40.33 -58.31 -13.12
C ALA A 3 -39.82 -57.28 -12.08
N LEU A 4 -38.67 -57.57 -11.47
CA LEU A 4 -37.93 -56.65 -10.62
C LEU A 4 -37.15 -55.67 -11.50
N PHE A 5 -37.49 -54.35 -11.42
CA PHE A 5 -36.67 -53.30 -12.00
C PHE A 5 -35.62 -52.89 -10.97
N ALA A 6 -34.36 -53.23 -11.20
CA ALA A 6 -33.21 -52.76 -10.43
C ALA A 6 -32.82 -51.39 -10.99
N GLY A 7 -33.17 -50.32 -10.26
CA GLY A 7 -32.72 -48.98 -10.56
C GLY A 7 -31.22 -48.80 -10.17
N VAL A 8 -30.38 -48.59 -11.17
CA VAL A 8 -28.97 -48.18 -10.94
C VAL A 8 -28.96 -46.71 -10.63
N VAL A 9 -28.73 -46.33 -9.38
CA VAL A 9 -28.45 -44.94 -8.98
C VAL A 9 -27.02 -44.62 -9.36
N LEU A 10 -26.81 -43.95 -10.49
CA LEU A 10 -25.54 -43.32 -10.86
C LEU A 10 -25.35 -42.07 -9.97
N SER A 11 -24.60 -42.23 -8.92
CA SER A 11 -24.08 -41.09 -8.16
C SER A 11 -23.00 -40.38 -9.01
N PHE A 12 -23.40 -39.28 -9.66
CA PHE A 12 -22.42 -38.35 -10.22
C PHE A 12 -21.70 -37.64 -9.05
N THR A 13 -20.54 -38.14 -8.66
CA THR A 13 -19.58 -37.35 -7.92
C THR A 13 -19.05 -36.30 -8.90
N SER A 14 -19.60 -35.08 -8.86
CA SER A 14 -18.94 -33.97 -9.50
C SER A 14 -17.60 -33.79 -8.80
N CYS A 15 -16.51 -34.21 -9.43
CA CYS A 15 -15.18 -33.75 -9.05
C CYS A 15 -15.17 -32.24 -9.28
N ASN A 16 -15.39 -31.46 -8.25
CA ASN A 16 -15.00 -30.05 -8.26
C ASN A 16 -13.49 -30.04 -8.46
N GLN A 17 -13.07 -29.85 -9.69
CA GLN A 17 -11.65 -29.78 -10.01
C GLN A 17 -11.11 -28.50 -9.35
N SER A 18 -10.24 -28.66 -8.39
CA SER A 18 -9.50 -27.56 -7.76
C SER A 18 -8.55 -26.95 -8.79
N TYR A 19 -8.55 -25.62 -8.91
CA TYR A 19 -7.63 -24.88 -9.77
C TYR A 19 -7.11 -23.65 -9.07
N THR A 20 -5.96 -23.16 -9.50
CA THR A 20 -5.36 -21.93 -8.98
C THR A 20 -6.09 -20.72 -9.54
N VAL A 21 -6.71 -19.90 -8.67
CA VAL A 21 -7.42 -18.67 -9.05
C VAL A 21 -6.50 -17.47 -9.17
N GLY A 22 -5.39 -17.47 -8.49
CA GLY A 22 -4.40 -16.40 -8.49
C GLY A 22 -3.12 -16.77 -7.76
N TYR A 23 -2.16 -15.87 -7.84
CA TYR A 23 -0.89 -15.98 -7.15
C TYR A 23 -0.71 -14.78 -6.23
N LEU A 24 -0.53 -15.04 -4.94
CA LEU A 24 -0.19 -14.03 -3.95
C LEU A 24 1.33 -13.95 -3.84
N TYR A 25 1.89 -12.76 -3.98
CA TYR A 25 3.30 -12.50 -3.75
C TYR A 25 3.47 -11.68 -2.49
N VAL A 26 4.32 -12.16 -1.60
CA VAL A 26 4.65 -11.51 -0.33
C VAL A 26 6.13 -11.17 -0.32
N THR A 27 6.45 -9.89 -0.18
CA THR A 27 7.83 -9.45 0.07
C THR A 27 8.13 -9.53 1.57
N GLY A 28 9.38 -9.79 1.90
CA GLY A 28 9.84 -9.87 3.28
C GLY A 28 11.35 -9.98 3.37
N THR A 29 11.85 -10.18 4.58
CA THR A 29 13.26 -10.38 4.86
C THR A 29 13.50 -11.75 5.46
N VAL A 30 14.70 -12.30 5.31
CA VAL A 30 15.07 -13.57 5.96
C VAL A 30 15.45 -13.30 7.40
N THR A 31 14.76 -13.91 8.35
CA THR A 31 14.96 -13.69 9.79
C THR A 31 16.37 -14.06 10.28
N ALA A 32 17.04 -15.00 9.58
CA ALA A 32 18.34 -15.54 10.00
C ALA A 32 19.55 -14.72 9.54
N GLN A 33 19.35 -13.66 8.73
CA GLN A 33 20.46 -12.88 8.15
C GLN A 33 20.41 -11.43 8.62
N SER A 34 21.48 -10.99 9.25
CA SER A 34 21.68 -9.59 9.70
C SER A 34 21.83 -8.59 8.56
N SER A 35 21.87 -9.05 7.30
CA SER A 35 22.05 -8.21 6.11
C SER A 35 20.74 -7.62 5.55
N GLY A 36 19.58 -7.96 6.13
CA GLY A 36 18.27 -7.51 5.61
C GLY A 36 17.97 -8.07 4.22
N GLU A 37 18.56 -9.22 3.82
CA GLU A 37 18.34 -9.81 2.51
C GLU A 37 16.85 -9.98 2.23
N GLY A 38 16.40 -9.37 1.14
CA GLY A 38 15.01 -9.36 0.74
C GLY A 38 14.62 -10.61 -0.04
N ILE A 39 13.44 -11.12 0.25
CA ILE A 39 12.84 -12.27 -0.44
C ILE A 39 11.43 -11.95 -0.94
N ILE A 40 10.98 -12.74 -1.91
CA ILE A 40 9.60 -12.77 -2.39
C ILE A 40 9.11 -14.20 -2.29
N THR A 41 8.06 -14.42 -1.51
CA THR A 41 7.35 -15.70 -1.42
C THR A 41 6.16 -15.67 -2.36
N GLY A 42 6.08 -16.62 -3.30
CA GLY A 42 4.91 -16.82 -4.15
C GLY A 42 4.02 -17.91 -3.57
N ILE A 43 2.72 -17.66 -3.54
CA ILE A 43 1.69 -18.54 -2.96
C ILE A 43 0.57 -18.71 -3.98
N GLU A 44 0.24 -19.95 -4.30
CA GLU A 44 -0.93 -20.30 -5.13
C GLU A 44 -2.19 -20.28 -4.26
N ILE A 45 -3.27 -19.69 -4.77
CA ILE A 45 -4.58 -19.65 -4.13
C ILE A 45 -5.51 -20.63 -4.82
N ASP A 46 -6.07 -21.57 -4.06
CA ASP A 46 -7.08 -22.50 -4.53
C ASP A 46 -8.46 -21.83 -4.61
N HIS A 47 -9.11 -21.91 -5.78
CA HIS A 47 -10.40 -21.26 -6.03
C HIS A 47 -11.52 -21.68 -5.08
N ASN A 48 -11.59 -22.95 -4.72
CA ASN A 48 -12.74 -23.48 -3.98
C ASN A 48 -12.62 -23.31 -2.47
N THR A 49 -11.38 -23.27 -1.96
CA THR A 49 -11.12 -23.36 -0.52
C THR A 49 -10.33 -22.18 0.03
N GLY A 50 -9.73 -21.36 -0.83
CA GLY A 50 -8.78 -20.34 -0.43
C GLY A 50 -7.46 -20.89 0.11
N LYS A 51 -7.22 -22.22 -0.05
CA LYS A 51 -5.99 -22.87 0.43
C LYS A 51 -4.77 -22.24 -0.21
N MET A 52 -3.80 -21.93 0.62
CA MET A 52 -2.49 -21.43 0.24
C MET A 52 -1.49 -22.56 0.03
N SER A 53 -0.76 -22.55 -1.10
CA SER A 53 0.29 -23.52 -1.41
C SER A 53 1.48 -22.79 -2.03
N ALA A 54 2.71 -23.26 -1.81
CA ALA A 54 3.90 -22.61 -2.33
C ALA A 54 3.95 -22.66 -3.88
N VAL A 55 4.25 -21.53 -4.52
CA VAL A 55 4.69 -21.51 -5.91
C VAL A 55 6.06 -22.17 -6.00
N ARG A 56 6.25 -23.04 -6.99
CA ARG A 56 7.50 -23.77 -7.16
C ARG A 56 8.69 -22.81 -7.34
N GLY A 57 9.74 -23.03 -6.57
CA GLY A 57 10.98 -22.27 -6.64
C GLY A 57 10.98 -20.97 -5.82
N THR A 58 9.92 -20.71 -5.05
CA THR A 58 9.88 -19.60 -4.10
C THR A 58 10.23 -20.09 -2.67
N PRO A 59 10.73 -19.20 -1.80
CA PRO A 59 11.02 -17.80 -2.06
C PRO A 59 12.21 -17.60 -2.99
N VAL A 60 12.19 -16.45 -3.71
CA VAL A 60 13.32 -15.97 -4.52
C VAL A 60 13.88 -14.69 -3.89
N SER A 61 15.14 -14.34 -4.18
CA SER A 61 15.70 -13.05 -3.77
C SER A 61 14.89 -11.90 -4.36
N SER A 62 14.61 -10.84 -3.59
CA SER A 62 13.99 -9.61 -4.10
C SER A 62 14.92 -8.75 -4.94
N GLY A 63 16.21 -9.10 -5.02
CA GLY A 63 17.25 -8.37 -5.73
C GLY A 63 17.85 -7.21 -4.95
N GLY A 64 17.54 -7.08 -3.66
CA GLY A 64 18.08 -6.07 -2.76
C GLY A 64 17.75 -6.35 -1.31
N ALA A 65 18.10 -5.42 -0.43
CA ALA A 65 17.80 -5.49 1.00
C ALA A 65 16.50 -4.74 1.32
N ASN A 66 15.76 -5.24 2.31
CA ASN A 66 14.57 -4.60 2.89
C ASN A 66 13.53 -4.19 1.83
N PRO A 67 12.90 -5.14 1.11
CA PRO A 67 11.82 -4.83 0.20
C PRO A 67 10.65 -4.24 0.97
N VAL A 68 10.11 -3.11 0.51
CA VAL A 68 9.07 -2.35 1.21
C VAL A 68 7.78 -2.19 0.41
N ARG A 69 7.85 -2.37 -0.91
CA ARG A 69 6.70 -2.29 -1.81
C ARG A 69 6.91 -3.18 -3.01
N ALA A 70 5.81 -3.63 -3.59
CA ALA A 70 5.81 -4.26 -4.89
C ALA A 70 4.60 -3.79 -5.69
N VAL A 71 4.75 -3.71 -7.01
CA VAL A 71 3.71 -3.34 -7.97
C VAL A 71 3.71 -4.34 -9.10
N LEU A 72 2.55 -4.88 -9.41
CA LEU A 72 2.35 -5.79 -10.55
C LEU A 72 1.60 -5.05 -11.66
N LEU A 73 2.17 -5.07 -12.86
CA LEU A 73 1.47 -4.70 -14.07
C LEU A 73 0.88 -5.97 -14.69
N GLU A 74 -0.38 -6.25 -14.38
CA GLU A 74 -1.04 -7.52 -14.73
C GLU A 74 -1.03 -7.81 -16.23
N THR A 75 -1.35 -6.80 -17.06
CA THR A 75 -1.43 -6.97 -18.51
C THR A 75 -0.10 -7.40 -19.14
N SER A 76 1.00 -6.79 -18.70
CA SER A 76 2.35 -7.06 -19.22
C SER A 76 3.11 -8.10 -18.39
N ARG A 77 2.57 -8.50 -17.24
CA ARG A 77 3.12 -9.49 -16.32
C ARG A 77 4.52 -9.12 -15.80
N PHE A 78 4.71 -7.84 -15.51
CA PHE A 78 5.91 -7.30 -14.89
C PHE A 78 5.64 -6.98 -13.43
N LEU A 79 6.46 -7.56 -12.54
CA LEU A 79 6.47 -7.27 -11.11
C LEU A 79 7.71 -6.42 -10.80
N TYR A 80 7.48 -5.26 -10.20
CA TYR A 80 8.53 -4.38 -9.68
C TYR A 80 8.56 -4.47 -8.17
N VAL A 81 9.75 -4.66 -7.60
CA VAL A 81 9.95 -4.70 -6.16
C VAL A 81 10.89 -3.59 -5.75
N LEU A 82 10.43 -2.71 -4.88
CA LEU A 82 11.22 -1.64 -4.29
C LEU A 82 11.95 -2.18 -3.07
N ASN A 83 13.26 -2.25 -3.17
CA ASN A 83 14.15 -2.59 -2.07
C ASN A 83 14.71 -1.28 -1.49
N ARG A 84 14.41 -1.01 -0.23
CA ARG A 84 14.82 0.22 0.45
C ARG A 84 16.33 0.31 0.66
N GLY A 85 17.01 -0.85 0.64
CA GLY A 85 18.40 -0.94 1.01
C GLY A 85 18.59 -1.10 2.53
N ALA A 86 19.77 -0.78 3.02
CA ALA A 86 20.09 -0.83 4.44
C ALA A 86 21.01 0.33 4.83
N THR A 87 21.00 0.70 6.10
CA THR A 87 21.98 1.63 6.69
C THR A 87 23.39 1.07 6.63
N ALA A 88 24.39 1.86 6.96
CA ALA A 88 25.78 1.38 7.04
C ALA A 88 25.97 0.23 8.05
N SER A 89 25.12 0.16 9.08
CA SER A 89 25.09 -0.93 10.08
C SER A 89 24.27 -2.14 9.67
N GLY A 90 23.59 -2.10 8.50
CA GLY A 90 22.72 -3.17 8.01
C GLY A 90 21.25 -3.08 8.49
N SER A 91 20.86 -2.04 9.24
CA SER A 91 19.48 -1.85 9.69
C SER A 91 18.55 -1.45 8.53
N ALA A 92 17.27 -1.83 8.65
CA ALA A 92 16.18 -1.35 7.80
C ALA A 92 15.63 0.03 8.24
N ASP A 93 15.99 0.50 9.44
CA ASP A 93 15.51 1.74 10.04
C ASP A 93 16.31 2.94 9.51
N CYS A 94 16.09 3.25 8.24
CA CYS A 94 16.77 4.34 7.57
C CYS A 94 16.21 5.69 8.03
N THR A 95 17.10 6.59 8.34
CA THR A 95 16.78 7.97 8.72
C THR A 95 17.49 8.95 7.80
N THR A 96 17.14 10.22 7.86
CA THR A 96 17.89 11.28 7.15
C THR A 96 19.35 11.35 7.59
N ALA A 97 19.65 11.08 8.87
CA ALA A 97 21.00 11.09 9.42
C ALA A 97 21.81 9.82 9.10
N ASP A 98 21.15 8.66 9.01
CA ASP A 98 21.75 7.37 8.59
C ASP A 98 20.91 6.76 7.47
N PRO A 99 21.09 7.24 6.23
CA PRO A 99 20.25 6.85 5.11
C PRO A 99 20.54 5.43 4.65
N CYS A 100 19.51 4.79 4.10
CA CYS A 100 19.67 3.52 3.40
C CYS A 100 20.55 3.69 2.16
N LYS A 101 21.44 2.71 1.95
CA LYS A 101 22.30 2.60 0.78
C LYS A 101 21.88 1.40 -0.06
N ASN A 102 22.23 1.46 -1.34
CA ASN A 102 21.93 0.40 -2.32
C ASN A 102 20.44 0.12 -2.50
N SER A 103 19.60 1.14 -2.29
CA SER A 103 18.19 1.07 -2.68
C SER A 103 18.05 0.85 -4.18
N ASN A 104 17.10 -0.01 -4.58
CA ASN A 104 16.86 -0.30 -5.99
C ASN A 104 15.43 -0.76 -6.24
N ILE A 105 15.05 -0.77 -7.51
CA ILE A 105 13.83 -1.39 -8.01
C ILE A 105 14.24 -2.60 -8.83
N THR A 106 13.82 -3.80 -8.46
CA THR A 106 14.07 -5.01 -9.23
C THR A 106 12.86 -5.37 -10.07
N LEU A 107 13.05 -5.56 -11.37
CA LEU A 107 12.06 -6.05 -12.30
C LEU A 107 12.08 -7.57 -12.34
N PHE A 108 10.91 -8.18 -12.24
CA PHE A 108 10.66 -9.60 -12.51
C PHE A 108 9.63 -9.76 -13.62
N THR A 109 9.77 -10.81 -14.41
CA THR A 109 8.69 -11.35 -15.23
C THR A 109 7.95 -12.42 -14.45
N VAL A 110 6.61 -12.45 -14.60
CA VAL A 110 5.73 -13.41 -13.95
C VAL A 110 5.31 -14.48 -14.95
N GLY A 111 5.75 -15.72 -14.77
CA GLY A 111 5.40 -16.85 -15.62
C GLY A 111 3.93 -17.28 -15.48
N GLY A 112 3.41 -18.01 -16.45
CA GLY A 112 2.05 -18.55 -16.45
C GLY A 112 1.69 -19.40 -15.23
N ASN A 113 2.68 -19.92 -14.54
CA ASN A 113 2.58 -20.74 -13.33
C ASN A 113 3.00 -19.99 -12.05
N GLY A 114 2.98 -18.65 -12.06
CA GLY A 114 3.36 -17.82 -10.93
C GLY A 114 4.86 -17.71 -10.64
N VAL A 115 5.71 -18.38 -11.42
CA VAL A 115 7.17 -18.36 -11.21
C VAL A 115 7.74 -17.00 -11.60
N LEU A 116 8.54 -16.42 -10.71
CA LEU A 116 9.23 -15.14 -10.90
C LEU A 116 10.59 -15.34 -11.50
N THR A 117 10.95 -14.53 -12.51
CA THR A 117 12.28 -14.49 -13.11
C THR A 117 12.82 -13.07 -13.07
N ALA A 118 13.89 -12.85 -12.30
CA ALA A 118 14.56 -11.56 -12.20
C ALA A 118 15.15 -11.12 -13.55
N GLN A 119 14.99 -9.84 -13.88
CA GLN A 119 15.42 -9.27 -15.15
C GLN A 119 16.50 -8.19 -14.94
N GLN A 120 16.13 -7.05 -14.41
CA GLN A 120 16.97 -5.85 -14.33
C GLN A 120 16.68 -5.06 -13.06
N THR A 121 17.65 -4.25 -12.64
CA THR A 121 17.50 -3.28 -11.53
C THR A 121 17.55 -1.86 -12.05
N PHE A 122 16.81 -0.96 -11.36
CA PHE A 122 16.75 0.47 -11.60
C PHE A 122 16.94 1.20 -10.26
N PHE A 123 17.23 2.50 -10.30
CA PHE A 123 17.51 3.29 -9.11
C PHE A 123 16.63 4.54 -9.07
N THR A 124 16.15 4.90 -7.89
CA THR A 124 15.48 6.17 -7.64
C THR A 124 16.50 7.31 -7.60
N GLN A 125 16.01 8.52 -7.65
CA GLN A 125 16.87 9.71 -7.58
C GLN A 125 16.94 10.27 -6.16
N GLY A 126 15.90 10.03 -5.35
CA GLY A 126 15.84 10.45 -3.96
C GLY A 126 16.52 9.48 -2.99
N ILE A 127 16.37 9.78 -1.73
CA ILE A 127 17.01 9.08 -0.62
C ILE A 127 15.94 8.42 0.25
N ASN A 128 16.20 7.20 0.72
CA ASN A 128 15.27 6.41 1.54
C ASN A 128 13.93 6.17 0.85
N PRO A 129 13.87 5.52 -0.34
CA PRO A 129 12.63 5.18 -1.01
C PRO A 129 11.79 4.21 -0.16
N PHE A 130 10.47 4.42 -0.12
CA PHE A 130 9.64 3.60 0.78
C PHE A 130 8.22 3.34 0.27
N ARG A 131 7.75 4.03 -0.78
CA ARG A 131 6.47 3.80 -1.42
C ARG A 131 6.61 3.74 -2.92
N MET A 132 5.81 2.92 -3.58
CA MET A 132 5.81 2.78 -5.04
C MET A 132 4.39 2.49 -5.52
N ILE A 133 3.96 3.18 -6.58
CA ILE A 133 2.68 2.96 -7.25
C ILE A 133 2.88 2.96 -8.77
N ALA A 134 1.99 2.28 -9.49
CA ALA A 134 1.82 2.48 -10.93
C ALA A 134 0.60 3.35 -11.20
N ASP A 135 0.59 4.00 -12.35
CA ASP A 135 -0.63 4.64 -12.84
C ASP A 135 -1.65 3.57 -13.31
N ASN A 136 -2.91 3.98 -13.44
CA ASN A 136 -4.00 3.05 -13.84
C ASN A 136 -3.78 2.41 -15.23
N SER A 137 -2.94 3.01 -16.08
CA SER A 137 -2.61 2.45 -17.39
C SER A 137 -1.45 1.45 -17.35
N GLY A 138 -0.71 1.39 -16.25
CA GLY A 138 0.55 0.67 -16.12
C GLY A 138 1.69 1.25 -16.97
N SER A 139 1.51 2.45 -17.53
CA SER A 139 2.51 3.09 -18.41
C SER A 139 3.57 3.88 -17.64
N HIS A 140 3.28 4.22 -16.39
CA HIS A 140 4.16 4.98 -15.54
C HIS A 140 4.25 4.38 -14.15
N LEU A 141 5.45 4.47 -13.55
CA LEU A 141 5.76 4.03 -12.20
C LEU A 141 6.32 5.22 -11.42
N TYR A 142 5.84 5.39 -10.19
CA TYR A 142 6.25 6.46 -9.28
C TYR A 142 6.79 5.86 -8.00
N VAL A 143 7.89 6.43 -7.51
CA VAL A 143 8.49 6.05 -6.22
C VAL A 143 8.57 7.29 -5.36
N LEU A 144 8.10 7.19 -4.13
CA LEU A 144 8.19 8.23 -3.12
C LEU A 144 9.44 8.00 -2.27
N ASP A 145 10.31 8.98 -2.28
CA ASP A 145 11.53 9.02 -1.51
C ASP A 145 11.37 9.99 -0.33
N HIS A 146 11.93 9.64 0.84
CA HIS A 146 11.76 10.45 2.05
C HIS A 146 12.46 11.81 1.94
N ASP A 147 13.65 11.84 1.32
CA ASP A 147 14.44 13.05 1.17
C ASP A 147 14.85 13.25 -0.28
N ALA A 148 14.67 14.47 -0.81
CA ALA A 148 15.28 14.87 -2.07
C ALA A 148 16.80 15.00 -1.92
N PRO A 149 17.61 14.75 -2.97
CA PRO A 149 19.07 14.71 -2.88
C PRO A 149 19.70 16.03 -2.41
N ASP A 150 19.07 17.17 -2.71
CA ASP A 150 19.51 18.51 -2.32
C ASP A 150 18.66 19.14 -1.21
N SER A 151 17.80 18.35 -0.56
CA SER A 151 17.07 18.73 0.65
C SER A 151 18.05 19.17 1.75
N ALA A 152 17.79 20.30 2.41
CA ALA A 152 18.69 20.79 3.46
C ALA A 152 18.79 19.81 4.64
N ALA A 153 17.71 19.10 4.94
CA ALA A 153 17.72 18.07 5.99
C ALA A 153 18.72 16.95 5.70
N TYR A 154 18.84 16.53 4.44
CA TYR A 154 19.74 15.45 4.02
C TYR A 154 21.15 15.98 3.68
N SER A 155 21.24 17.01 2.85
CA SER A 155 22.53 17.54 2.35
C SER A 155 23.33 18.30 3.42
N GLY A 156 22.66 18.79 4.48
CA GLY A 156 23.24 19.67 5.48
C GLY A 156 23.56 21.08 4.96
N VAL A 157 23.22 21.38 3.71
CA VAL A 157 23.45 22.68 3.08
C VAL A 157 22.18 23.54 3.19
N THR A 158 22.29 24.70 3.85
CA THR A 158 21.17 25.65 3.93
C THR A 158 21.04 26.42 2.61
N PRO A 159 19.96 26.25 1.84
CA PRO A 159 19.76 27.00 0.62
C PRO A 159 19.39 28.46 0.93
N THR A 160 19.60 29.35 -0.04
CA THR A 160 19.27 30.74 0.05
C THR A 160 18.50 31.21 -1.19
N ALA A 161 17.88 32.38 -1.14
CA ALA A 161 17.20 32.94 -2.32
C ALA A 161 18.15 33.17 -3.52
N ALA A 162 19.45 33.36 -3.26
CA ALA A 162 20.46 33.51 -4.30
C ALA A 162 20.97 32.17 -4.84
N ASN A 163 20.84 31.09 -4.05
CA ASN A 163 21.22 29.73 -4.41
C ASN A 163 20.16 28.75 -3.87
N PRO A 164 18.97 28.73 -4.48
CA PRO A 164 17.87 27.87 -4.03
C PRO A 164 18.12 26.40 -4.41
N ASN A 165 17.68 25.50 -3.55
CA ASN A 165 17.60 24.06 -3.87
C ASN A 165 16.28 23.73 -4.60
N SER A 166 16.11 22.49 -5.01
CA SER A 166 14.92 22.02 -5.72
C SER A 166 13.63 22.18 -4.90
N CYS A 167 13.71 22.03 -3.58
CA CYS A 167 12.59 22.21 -2.67
C CYS A 167 12.05 23.65 -2.75
N MET A 168 12.94 24.65 -2.66
CA MET A 168 12.56 26.06 -2.77
C MET A 168 12.03 26.41 -4.16
N LEU A 169 12.62 25.86 -5.21
CA LEU A 169 12.21 26.10 -6.59
C LEU A 169 10.81 25.54 -6.89
N ALA A 170 10.49 24.40 -6.33
CA ALA A 170 9.21 23.71 -6.57
C ALA A 170 8.10 24.14 -5.60
N LEU A 171 8.42 24.27 -4.30
CA LEU A 171 7.43 24.38 -3.22
C LEU A 171 7.38 25.80 -2.60
N GLY A 172 8.29 26.67 -3.03
CA GLY A 172 8.37 28.06 -2.54
C GLY A 172 9.52 28.30 -1.57
N ASN A 173 9.88 29.58 -1.40
CA ASN A 173 11.10 30.03 -0.75
C ASN A 173 11.29 29.60 0.71
N SER A 174 10.24 29.18 1.40
CA SER A 174 10.31 28.67 2.77
C SER A 174 10.60 27.16 2.86
N ALA A 175 10.45 26.44 1.76
CA ALA A 175 10.64 24.98 1.72
C ALA A 175 12.10 24.64 1.51
N THR A 176 12.91 24.67 2.55
CA THR A 176 14.34 24.32 2.49
C THR A 176 14.62 22.81 2.47
N SER A 177 13.65 22.02 2.95
CA SER A 177 13.70 20.55 2.98
C SER A 177 12.44 19.98 2.35
N CYS A 178 12.58 18.86 1.66
CA CYS A 178 11.49 18.15 0.98
C CYS A 178 11.84 16.67 0.75
N GLY A 179 10.82 15.84 0.54
CA GLY A 179 10.95 14.57 -0.15
C GLY A 179 10.86 14.73 -1.65
N ASP A 180 10.82 13.63 -2.38
CA ASP A 180 10.59 13.67 -3.82
C ASP A 180 9.82 12.45 -4.35
N ILE A 181 9.34 12.58 -5.58
CA ILE A 181 8.83 11.47 -6.37
C ILE A 181 9.77 11.27 -7.56
N THR A 182 10.41 10.11 -7.62
CA THR A 182 11.08 9.65 -8.84
C THR A 182 10.04 9.02 -9.75
N ALA A 183 9.91 9.51 -10.98
CA ALA A 183 8.93 9.04 -11.95
C ALA A 183 9.62 8.30 -13.13
N PHE A 184 8.98 7.22 -13.59
CA PHE A 184 9.46 6.42 -14.72
C PHE A 184 8.36 6.18 -15.73
N SER A 185 8.70 6.18 -17.01
CA SER A 185 7.92 5.54 -18.04
C SER A 185 8.27 4.06 -18.11
N VAL A 186 7.28 3.21 -18.39
CA VAL A 186 7.41 1.76 -18.51
C VAL A 186 7.33 1.33 -19.96
N ASN A 187 8.35 0.63 -20.45
CA ASN A 187 8.27 -0.03 -21.74
C ASN A 187 7.39 -1.29 -21.61
N GLN A 188 6.20 -1.26 -22.20
CA GLN A 188 5.19 -2.32 -22.07
C GLN A 188 5.61 -3.69 -22.63
N ASN A 189 6.65 -3.74 -23.47
CA ASN A 189 7.12 -5.02 -24.05
C ASN A 189 8.27 -5.65 -23.25
N THR A 190 9.06 -4.81 -22.54
CA THR A 190 10.30 -5.27 -21.88
C THR A 190 10.30 -5.01 -20.37
N GLY A 191 9.36 -4.26 -19.85
CA GLY A 191 9.32 -3.82 -18.46
C GLY A 191 10.41 -2.80 -18.07
N ARG A 192 11.24 -2.35 -19.02
CA ARG A 192 12.34 -1.42 -18.72
C ARG A 192 11.80 -0.06 -18.30
N LEU A 193 12.36 0.47 -17.23
CA LEU A 193 12.05 1.80 -16.71
C LEU A 193 12.98 2.86 -17.33
N GLN A 194 12.41 4.00 -17.70
CA GLN A 194 13.14 5.17 -18.14
C GLN A 194 12.68 6.38 -17.29
N LEU A 195 13.64 7.11 -16.72
CA LEU A 195 13.37 8.31 -15.91
C LEU A 195 12.59 9.36 -16.71
N ILE A 196 11.60 9.95 -16.06
CA ILE A 196 10.85 11.09 -16.57
C ILE A 196 11.51 12.36 -16.02
N VAL A 197 11.96 13.22 -16.94
CA VAL A 197 12.55 14.51 -16.60
C VAL A 197 11.45 15.46 -16.10
N ASN A 198 11.69 16.16 -15.00
CA ASN A 198 10.80 17.21 -14.51
C ASN A 198 10.83 18.40 -15.48
N ALA A 199 9.81 18.53 -16.33
CA ALA A 199 9.72 19.61 -17.30
C ALA A 199 9.39 20.97 -16.68
N PRO A 200 8.51 21.06 -15.65
CA PRO A 200 8.13 22.34 -15.04
C PRO A 200 9.22 23.01 -14.19
N VAL A 201 10.10 22.20 -13.56
CA VAL A 201 11.10 22.70 -12.60
C VAL A 201 12.49 22.28 -13.02
N THR A 202 13.41 23.24 -13.10
CA THR A 202 14.83 23.02 -13.33
C THR A 202 15.64 23.46 -12.11
N ALA A 203 16.82 22.87 -11.92
CA ALA A 203 17.74 23.30 -10.88
C ALA A 203 18.23 24.75 -11.10
N ALA A 204 18.73 25.41 -10.05
CA ALA A 204 19.20 26.80 -10.12
C ALA A 204 20.31 27.02 -11.17
N ASN A 205 21.11 26.01 -11.47
CA ASN A 205 22.13 26.06 -12.52
C ASN A 205 21.61 25.77 -13.94
N GLY A 206 20.27 25.61 -14.10
CA GLY A 206 19.60 25.29 -15.35
C GLY A 206 19.63 23.83 -15.76
N SER A 207 20.18 22.93 -14.94
CA SER A 207 20.15 21.49 -15.21
C SER A 207 18.73 20.92 -15.00
N ALA A 208 18.39 19.86 -15.74
CA ALA A 208 17.14 19.16 -15.58
C ALA A 208 17.08 18.43 -14.22
N LEU A 209 15.94 18.51 -13.54
CA LEU A 209 15.64 17.62 -12.41
C LEU A 209 15.07 16.30 -12.92
N LEU A 210 15.48 15.20 -12.31
CA LEU A 210 15.02 13.85 -12.62
C LEU A 210 14.03 13.32 -11.56
N TYR A 211 13.47 14.22 -10.77
CA TYR A 211 12.51 13.94 -9.70
C TYR A 211 11.58 15.15 -9.49
N PHE A 212 10.51 14.92 -8.75
CA PHE A 212 9.47 15.92 -8.45
C PHE A 212 9.41 16.15 -6.94
N PRO A 213 9.87 17.32 -6.43
CA PRO A 213 9.87 17.61 -5.00
C PRO A 213 8.47 17.60 -4.39
N VAL A 214 8.32 16.96 -3.23
CA VAL A 214 7.10 16.95 -2.41
C VAL A 214 7.39 17.52 -1.02
N PRO A 215 6.38 17.98 -0.26
CA PRO A 215 6.62 18.49 1.08
C PRO A 215 7.41 17.52 1.95
N ALA A 216 8.16 18.08 2.91
CA ALA A 216 8.99 17.30 3.83
C ALA A 216 8.17 16.29 4.64
N ASN A 217 8.83 15.22 5.08
CA ASN A 217 8.24 14.11 5.81
C ASN A 217 7.05 13.47 5.07
N PRO A 218 7.21 13.03 3.82
CA PRO A 218 6.18 12.29 3.12
C PRO A 218 5.91 10.95 3.84
N VAL A 219 4.64 10.56 3.88
CA VAL A 219 4.18 9.35 4.57
C VAL A 219 3.67 8.33 3.57
N ASP A 220 2.84 8.77 2.63
CA ASP A 220 2.23 7.90 1.62
C ASP A 220 1.79 8.73 0.40
N PHE A 221 1.44 8.08 -0.69
CA PHE A 221 0.91 8.76 -1.86
C PHE A 221 0.01 7.83 -2.70
N ALA A 222 -0.93 8.42 -3.43
CA ALA A 222 -1.82 7.69 -4.32
C ALA A 222 -2.13 8.50 -5.58
N GLN A 223 -2.45 7.79 -6.67
CA GLN A 223 -3.05 8.40 -7.85
C GLN A 223 -4.57 8.45 -7.67
N ALA A 224 -5.15 9.63 -7.78
CA ALA A 224 -6.57 9.86 -7.60
C ALA A 224 -7.10 10.87 -8.63
N ALA A 225 -8.08 10.50 -9.44
CA ALA A 225 -8.83 11.39 -10.34
C ALA A 225 -7.99 12.39 -11.15
N GLY A 226 -6.88 11.93 -11.77
CA GLY A 226 -6.00 12.79 -12.58
C GLY A 226 -4.99 13.58 -11.77
N SER A 227 -4.82 13.26 -10.50
CA SER A 227 -3.81 13.83 -9.60
C SER A 227 -2.98 12.74 -8.95
N VAL A 228 -1.76 13.07 -8.57
CA VAL A 228 -0.97 12.31 -7.59
C VAL A 228 -0.98 13.09 -6.30
N LEU A 229 -1.52 12.50 -5.27
CA LEU A 229 -1.67 13.09 -3.93
C LEU A 229 -0.59 12.54 -3.03
N THR A 230 0.16 13.40 -2.34
CA THR A 230 1.17 13.00 -1.35
C THR A 230 0.70 13.41 0.04
N LEU A 231 0.58 12.45 0.93
CA LEU A 231 0.36 12.64 2.36
C LEU A 231 1.70 12.96 3.02
N SER A 232 1.78 14.04 3.76
CA SER A 232 3.01 14.45 4.46
C SER A 232 2.69 15.13 5.77
N GLY A 233 3.64 15.12 6.69
CA GLY A 233 3.55 15.82 7.96
C GLY A 233 4.42 15.21 9.04
N THR A 234 4.69 15.97 10.07
CA THR A 234 5.28 15.51 11.32
C THR A 234 4.18 15.34 12.35
N PRO A 235 4.18 14.29 13.15
CA PRO A 235 3.25 14.15 14.28
C PRO A 235 3.30 15.39 15.15
N ALA A 236 2.16 16.02 15.41
CA ALA A 236 2.09 17.13 16.37
C ALA A 236 2.22 16.58 17.80
N ALA A 237 2.87 17.33 18.67
CA ALA A 237 3.18 16.86 20.01
C ALA A 237 1.95 16.84 20.96
N SER A 238 0.88 17.56 20.63
CA SER A 238 -0.31 17.67 21.51
C SER A 238 -1.55 18.17 20.76
N TYR A 239 -2.72 17.78 21.26
CA TYR A 239 -4.01 18.28 20.82
C TYR A 239 -4.29 19.73 21.34
N PRO A 240 -4.95 20.64 20.56
CA PRO A 240 -5.46 20.41 19.22
C PRO A 240 -4.33 20.42 18.18
N TYR A 241 -4.32 19.41 17.33
CA TYR A 241 -3.31 19.24 16.30
C TYR A 241 -3.53 20.25 15.16
N THR A 242 -2.75 21.29 15.15
CA THR A 242 -2.77 22.29 14.08
C THR A 242 -1.54 22.10 13.21
N GLY A 243 -1.75 21.75 11.95
CA GLY A 243 -0.71 21.69 10.94
C GLY A 243 0.15 20.42 10.90
N GLY A 244 -0.31 19.30 11.51
CA GLY A 244 0.45 18.04 11.51
C GLY A 244 0.51 17.39 10.12
N THR A 245 -0.60 16.85 9.66
CA THR A 245 -0.71 16.13 8.38
C THR A 245 -1.40 16.97 7.31
N SER A 246 -0.84 16.93 6.10
CA SER A 246 -1.40 17.60 4.93
C SER A 246 -1.31 16.73 3.68
N VAL A 247 -2.14 17.04 2.67
CA VAL A 247 -2.07 16.42 1.35
C VAL A 247 -1.63 17.48 0.34
N PHE A 248 -0.62 17.13 -0.47
CA PHE A 248 -0.10 17.94 -1.54
C PHE A 248 -0.46 17.32 -2.90
N PRO A 249 -1.20 18.04 -3.76
CA PRO A 249 -1.60 17.52 -5.05
C PRO A 249 -0.62 17.90 -6.16
N TYR A 250 -0.24 16.95 -6.97
CA TYR A 250 0.27 17.15 -8.31
C TYR A 250 -0.82 16.87 -9.34
N THR A 251 -0.93 17.67 -10.38
CA THR A 251 -1.67 17.30 -11.58
C THR A 251 -0.86 16.27 -12.35
N TYR A 252 -1.50 15.18 -12.73
CA TYR A 252 -0.90 14.05 -13.43
C TYR A 252 -1.26 14.07 -14.92
N SER A 253 -0.27 13.87 -15.79
CA SER A 253 -0.46 13.71 -17.23
C SER A 253 -0.37 12.24 -17.65
N ALA A 254 -1.49 11.64 -18.02
CA ALA A 254 -1.53 10.25 -18.51
C ALA A 254 -0.73 10.03 -19.81
N ALA A 255 -0.47 11.10 -20.58
CA ALA A 255 0.21 10.98 -21.87
C ALA A 255 1.73 10.79 -21.72
N ASN A 256 2.35 11.32 -20.66
CA ASN A 256 3.80 11.33 -20.51
C ASN A 256 4.30 11.16 -19.07
N GLY A 257 3.38 10.92 -18.14
CA GLY A 257 3.71 10.72 -16.72
C GLY A 257 4.20 11.96 -15.96
N GLN A 258 4.14 13.16 -16.59
CA GLN A 258 4.57 14.40 -15.94
C GLN A 258 3.69 14.73 -14.74
N LEU A 259 4.33 15.22 -13.68
CA LEU A 259 3.68 15.81 -12.53
C LEU A 259 3.88 17.32 -12.59
N THR A 260 2.78 18.07 -12.51
CA THR A 260 2.80 19.55 -12.57
C THR A 260 2.17 20.10 -11.31
N ILE A 261 2.86 21.00 -10.62
CA ILE A 261 2.29 21.74 -9.49
C ILE A 261 1.21 22.67 -10.05
N ASN A 262 -0.02 22.36 -9.69
CA ASN A 262 -1.11 23.27 -9.91
C ASN A 262 -1.16 24.21 -8.70
N GLN A 263 -1.43 25.44 -8.83
CA GLN A 263 -1.50 26.58 -7.88
C GLN A 263 -1.78 26.26 -6.37
N ASN A 264 -1.82 25.01 -5.98
CA ASN A 264 -2.29 24.56 -4.70
C ASN A 264 -1.12 24.22 -3.78
N SER A 265 -1.05 24.96 -2.73
CA SER A 265 -0.36 24.61 -1.50
C SER A 265 -0.89 23.30 -0.92
N SER A 266 -0.12 22.69 -0.06
CA SER A 266 -0.58 21.58 0.80
C SER A 266 -1.90 21.94 1.48
N GLN A 267 -2.80 20.96 1.53
CA GLN A 267 -4.10 21.06 2.21
C GLN A 267 -3.99 20.43 3.58
N PRO A 268 -4.04 21.18 4.69
CA PRO A 268 -4.08 20.62 6.03
C PRO A 268 -5.34 19.81 6.24
N LEU A 269 -5.20 18.64 6.86
CA LEU A 269 -6.31 17.74 7.15
C LEU A 269 -6.85 17.90 8.59
N GLY A 270 -6.16 18.65 9.44
CA GLY A 270 -6.53 18.82 10.84
C GLY A 270 -6.23 17.60 11.74
N ILE A 271 -5.37 16.70 11.26
CA ILE A 271 -4.89 15.50 11.96
C ILE A 271 -3.37 15.53 12.07
N ALA A 272 -2.80 14.81 13.03
CA ALA A 272 -1.36 14.81 13.27
C ALA A 272 -0.62 13.56 12.80
N GLN A 273 -1.29 12.41 12.75
CA GLN A 273 -0.62 11.12 12.55
C GLN A 273 -1.21 10.31 11.38
N GLY A 274 -1.40 10.97 10.24
CA GLY A 274 -1.79 10.27 9.02
C GLY A 274 -0.80 9.17 8.67
N THR A 275 -1.28 7.92 8.50
CA THR A 275 -0.45 6.73 8.29
C THR A 275 -0.50 6.20 6.87
N ALA A 276 -1.62 6.38 6.18
CA ALA A 276 -1.78 5.94 4.80
C ALA A 276 -2.80 6.80 4.05
N LEU A 277 -2.68 6.79 2.72
CA LEU A 277 -3.58 7.45 1.79
C LEU A 277 -3.94 6.45 0.69
N VAL A 278 -5.21 6.09 0.60
CA VAL A 278 -5.69 5.09 -0.36
C VAL A 278 -6.81 5.68 -1.21
N TYR A 279 -6.70 5.60 -2.53
CA TYR A 279 -7.78 5.96 -3.45
C TYR A 279 -8.47 4.69 -3.95
N ALA A 280 -9.75 4.57 -3.66
CA ALA A 280 -10.57 3.45 -4.13
C ALA A 280 -12.01 3.89 -4.36
N SER A 281 -12.64 3.37 -5.41
CA SER A 281 -14.06 3.61 -5.73
C SER A 281 -14.48 5.08 -5.78
N GLY A 282 -13.56 6.00 -6.17
CA GLY A 282 -13.83 7.44 -6.27
C GLY A 282 -13.60 8.24 -4.99
N VAL A 283 -13.20 7.58 -3.91
CA VAL A 283 -12.96 8.18 -2.58
C VAL A 283 -11.49 8.05 -2.23
N VAL A 284 -10.92 9.10 -1.64
CA VAL A 284 -9.64 9.06 -0.93
C VAL A 284 -9.91 8.81 0.53
N TYR A 285 -9.34 7.74 1.06
CA TYR A 285 -9.34 7.43 2.48
C TYR A 285 -7.98 7.79 3.06
N VAL A 286 -7.96 8.61 4.11
CA VAL A 286 -6.78 8.88 4.92
C VAL A 286 -6.94 8.13 6.23
N LEU A 287 -5.97 7.29 6.54
CA LEU A 287 -5.90 6.59 7.83
C LEU A 287 -5.08 7.43 8.79
N ASP A 288 -5.55 7.52 10.03
CA ASP A 288 -4.94 8.35 11.06
C ASP A 288 -4.86 7.60 12.39
N ASN A 289 -3.67 7.59 12.99
CA ASN A 289 -3.38 6.90 14.24
C ASN A 289 -3.54 7.85 15.44
N GLU A 290 -4.62 8.63 15.45
CA GLU A 290 -4.97 9.51 16.57
C GLU A 290 -6.22 9.02 17.30
N PRO A 291 -6.23 9.11 18.64
CA PRO A 291 -7.44 8.80 19.40
C PRO A 291 -8.58 9.75 19.08
N ILE A 292 -9.76 9.20 18.86
CA ILE A 292 -11.00 9.95 18.68
C ILE A 292 -12.06 9.46 19.66
N THR A 293 -12.82 10.39 20.25
CA THR A 293 -13.99 10.07 21.06
C THR A 293 -15.24 10.50 20.32
N VAL A 294 -16.10 9.55 20.02
CA VAL A 294 -17.37 9.77 19.33
C VAL A 294 -18.53 9.34 20.20
N ASN A 295 -19.65 10.04 20.06
CA ASN A 295 -20.93 9.60 20.64
C ASN A 295 -21.74 8.95 19.51
N PHE A 296 -21.87 7.63 19.59
CA PHE A 296 -22.64 6.85 18.64
C PHE A 296 -23.83 6.20 19.36
N ASN A 297 -25.05 6.62 19.01
CA ASN A 297 -26.28 6.12 19.63
C ASN A 297 -26.27 6.20 21.16
N ASP A 298 -25.88 7.37 21.71
CA ASP A 298 -25.74 7.64 23.16
C ASP A 298 -24.66 6.82 23.89
N VAL A 299 -23.85 6.09 23.15
CA VAL A 299 -22.65 5.42 23.68
C VAL A 299 -21.42 6.24 23.33
N VAL A 300 -20.69 6.70 24.34
CA VAL A 300 -19.40 7.37 24.15
C VAL A 300 -18.33 6.29 23.95
N THR A 301 -17.74 6.24 22.76
CA THR A 301 -16.67 5.30 22.42
C THR A 301 -15.40 6.08 22.10
N THR A 302 -14.29 5.67 22.68
CA THR A 302 -12.95 6.17 22.30
C THR A 302 -12.25 5.10 21.48
N SER A 303 -11.92 5.45 20.22
CA SER A 303 -11.07 4.64 19.36
C SER A 303 -9.65 5.18 19.38
N SER A 304 -8.66 4.31 19.16
CA SER A 304 -7.23 4.69 19.07
C SER A 304 -6.88 5.32 17.72
N SER A 305 -7.75 5.18 16.72
CA SER A 305 -7.50 5.57 15.33
C SER A 305 -8.80 5.91 14.60
N GLN A 306 -8.66 6.50 13.42
CA GLN A 306 -9.79 7.00 12.63
C GLN A 306 -9.54 6.92 11.14
N ILE A 307 -10.62 6.97 10.37
CA ILE A 307 -10.63 6.97 8.91
C ILE A 307 -11.32 8.26 8.43
N LEU A 308 -10.65 8.97 7.54
CA LEU A 308 -11.16 10.21 6.96
C LEU A 308 -11.42 10.02 5.45
N PRO A 309 -12.68 9.93 5.02
CA PRO A 309 -13.04 9.84 3.61
C PRO A 309 -13.14 11.23 2.97
N PHE A 310 -12.59 11.37 1.75
CA PHE A 310 -12.62 12.60 0.96
C PHE A 310 -13.02 12.34 -0.48
N VAL A 311 -13.76 13.27 -1.06
CA VAL A 311 -13.94 13.39 -2.52
C VAL A 311 -12.78 14.18 -3.10
N VAL A 312 -12.30 13.77 -4.27
CA VAL A 312 -11.22 14.48 -4.99
C VAL A 312 -11.79 15.34 -6.09
N GLY A 313 -11.54 16.64 -6.02
CA GLY A 313 -11.86 17.60 -7.08
C GLY A 313 -10.88 17.50 -8.27
N SER A 314 -11.22 18.18 -9.37
CA SER A 314 -10.50 18.14 -10.65
C SER A 314 -9.02 18.55 -10.59
N ASN A 315 -8.61 19.28 -9.55
CA ASN A 315 -7.24 19.74 -9.32
C ASN A 315 -6.57 19.09 -8.10
N GLY A 316 -7.10 17.95 -7.64
CA GLY A 316 -6.61 17.24 -6.47
C GLY A 316 -7.04 17.87 -5.13
N ALA A 317 -7.94 18.86 -5.13
CA ALA A 317 -8.51 19.41 -3.91
C ALA A 317 -9.38 18.35 -3.22
N LEU A 318 -9.21 18.20 -1.91
CA LEU A 318 -9.99 17.27 -1.09
C LEU A 318 -11.17 17.99 -0.43
N ALA A 319 -12.34 17.41 -0.53
CA ALA A 319 -13.53 17.80 0.23
C ALA A 319 -13.99 16.64 1.10
N ALA A 320 -14.18 16.88 2.39
CA ALA A 320 -14.62 15.82 3.31
C ALA A 320 -15.99 15.27 2.87
N GLU A 321 -16.14 13.96 2.94
CA GLU A 321 -17.44 13.30 2.71
C GLU A 321 -18.45 13.69 3.80
N PRO A 322 -19.75 13.77 3.45
CA PRO A 322 -20.80 14.21 4.38
C PRO A 322 -20.91 13.38 5.66
N GLY A 323 -20.42 12.14 5.66
CA GLY A 323 -20.39 11.25 6.83
C GLY A 323 -19.36 11.66 7.88
N GLY A 324 -18.39 12.48 7.50
CA GLY A 324 -17.32 12.92 8.37
C GLY A 324 -16.33 11.82 8.73
N VAL A 325 -15.68 12.02 9.86
CA VAL A 325 -14.67 11.10 10.40
C VAL A 325 -15.32 9.84 10.97
N ILE A 326 -14.70 8.70 10.70
CA ILE A 326 -15.18 7.38 11.12
C ILE A 326 -14.19 6.84 12.16
N PRO A 327 -14.63 6.48 13.38
CA PRO A 327 -13.77 5.82 14.35
C PRO A 327 -13.38 4.44 13.81
N ASP A 328 -12.15 4.03 14.06
CA ASP A 328 -11.74 2.65 13.85
C ASP A 328 -12.20 1.77 15.05
N ASP A 329 -12.05 0.46 14.95
CA ASP A 329 -12.41 -0.42 16.05
C ASP A 329 -11.61 -0.05 17.33
N PRO A 330 -12.27 0.12 18.50
CA PRO A 330 -11.61 0.59 19.71
C PRO A 330 -10.58 -0.40 20.29
N THR A 331 -10.58 -1.66 19.85
CA THR A 331 -9.63 -2.68 20.29
C THR A 331 -8.40 -2.79 19.40
N LEU A 332 -8.42 -2.10 18.24
CA LEU A 332 -7.34 -2.07 17.26
C LEU A 332 -6.57 -0.74 17.33
N SER A 333 -5.40 -0.70 16.73
CA SER A 333 -4.56 0.51 16.62
C SER A 333 -3.63 0.48 15.44
N ASN A 334 -3.13 1.65 15.05
CA ASN A 334 -2.16 1.84 13.98
C ASN A 334 -2.63 1.29 12.62
N PRO A 335 -3.70 1.88 12.04
CA PRO A 335 -4.17 1.51 10.71
C PRO A 335 -3.14 1.92 9.66
N ILE A 336 -2.73 0.99 8.78
CA ILE A 336 -1.65 1.22 7.83
C ILE A 336 -2.03 0.96 6.37
N TYR A 337 -3.12 0.26 6.15
CA TYR A 337 -3.59 -0.05 4.81
C TYR A 337 -5.08 -0.33 4.78
N LEU A 338 -5.70 -0.04 3.65
CA LEU A 338 -7.13 -0.23 3.44
C LEU A 338 -7.37 -0.78 2.04
N ILE A 339 -8.33 -1.69 1.92
CA ILE A 339 -8.89 -2.11 0.63
C ILE A 339 -10.39 -1.86 0.59
N VAL A 340 -10.90 -1.50 -0.59
CA VAL A 340 -12.31 -1.61 -0.93
C VAL A 340 -12.46 -2.87 -1.76
N GLU A 341 -13.33 -3.80 -1.34
CA GLU A 341 -13.52 -5.04 -2.10
C GLU A 341 -14.07 -4.74 -3.50
N SER A 342 -13.84 -5.65 -4.44
CA SER A 342 -14.04 -5.39 -5.88
C SER A 342 -15.49 -5.05 -6.28
N LYS A 343 -16.48 -5.37 -5.45
CA LYS A 343 -17.90 -5.04 -5.68
C LYS A 343 -18.29 -3.69 -5.08
N GLY A 344 -17.37 -3.02 -4.36
CA GLY A 344 -17.59 -1.70 -3.78
C GLY A 344 -18.61 -1.66 -2.64
N LYS A 345 -18.79 -2.76 -1.90
CA LYS A 345 -19.73 -2.85 -0.78
C LYS A 345 -19.06 -2.74 0.58
N PHE A 346 -17.83 -3.23 0.69
CA PHE A 346 -17.11 -3.37 1.94
C PHE A 346 -15.74 -2.71 1.88
N VAL A 347 -15.34 -2.18 3.01
CA VAL A 347 -13.98 -1.68 3.28
C VAL A 347 -13.38 -2.53 4.37
N TYR A 348 -12.11 -2.90 4.21
CA TYR A 348 -11.34 -3.58 5.24
C TYR A 348 -10.05 -2.83 5.51
N VAL A 349 -9.76 -2.60 6.79
CA VAL A 349 -8.60 -1.85 7.27
C VAL A 349 -7.65 -2.78 8.01
N ALA A 350 -6.39 -2.82 7.59
CA ALA A 350 -5.33 -3.50 8.30
C ALA A 350 -4.82 -2.62 9.43
N ASN A 351 -4.95 -3.08 10.65
CA ASN A 351 -4.42 -2.45 11.85
C ASN A 351 -3.19 -3.21 12.32
N GLN A 352 -2.01 -2.55 12.21
CA GLN A 352 -0.72 -3.17 12.54
C GLN A 352 -0.59 -3.49 14.03
N GLY A 353 -1.27 -2.70 14.88
CA GLY A 353 -1.19 -2.84 16.33
C GLY A 353 0.10 -2.25 16.91
N ASN A 354 0.46 -2.73 18.08
CA ASN A 354 1.53 -2.17 18.92
C ASN A 354 2.87 -2.93 18.85
N ASN A 355 3.13 -3.65 17.76
CA ASN A 355 4.34 -4.46 17.55
C ASN A 355 4.59 -5.59 18.58
N THR A 356 3.55 -6.02 19.29
CA THR A 356 3.61 -7.22 20.13
C THR A 356 2.98 -8.41 19.40
N GLN A 357 3.18 -9.62 19.92
CA GLN A 357 2.55 -10.84 19.40
C GLN A 357 1.35 -11.26 20.25
N GLY A 358 0.42 -12.00 19.64
CA GLY A 358 -0.72 -12.60 20.34
C GLY A 358 -1.85 -11.63 20.67
N ALA A 359 -2.67 -11.97 21.63
CA ALA A 359 -3.94 -11.28 21.96
C ALA A 359 -3.79 -9.82 22.39
N ASN A 360 -2.61 -9.39 22.83
CA ASN A 360 -2.33 -8.02 23.25
C ASN A 360 -1.76 -7.15 22.12
N ALA A 361 -1.69 -7.66 20.90
CA ALA A 361 -1.10 -6.97 19.78
C ALA A 361 -1.91 -5.76 19.29
N GLN A 362 -3.20 -5.68 19.61
CA GLN A 362 -4.14 -4.68 19.08
C GLN A 362 -4.12 -4.63 17.53
N SER A 363 -3.78 -5.75 16.91
CA SER A 363 -3.73 -5.93 15.46
C SER A 363 -4.90 -6.78 14.99
N GLY A 364 -5.37 -6.48 13.78
CA GLY A 364 -6.50 -7.15 13.19
C GLY A 364 -7.01 -6.43 11.96
N ILE A 365 -8.19 -6.83 11.51
CA ILE A 365 -8.87 -6.25 10.37
C ILE A 365 -10.19 -5.65 10.84
N ALA A 366 -10.33 -4.35 10.75
CA ALA A 366 -11.62 -3.69 10.91
C ALA A 366 -12.41 -3.77 9.61
N GLY A 367 -13.72 -3.95 9.69
CA GLY A 367 -14.58 -4.12 8.52
C GLY A 367 -15.76 -3.15 8.53
N TYR A 368 -16.06 -2.58 7.34
CA TYR A 368 -17.13 -1.59 7.19
C TYR A 368 -17.99 -1.86 5.97
N PHE A 369 -19.28 -1.59 6.10
CA PHE A 369 -20.18 -1.40 4.97
C PHE A 369 -20.00 0.00 4.38
N ILE A 370 -20.00 0.10 3.05
CA ILE A 370 -20.14 1.38 2.36
C ILE A 370 -21.64 1.63 2.16
N THR A 371 -22.18 2.69 2.78
CA THR A 371 -23.59 3.05 2.64
C THR A 371 -23.85 3.77 1.31
N THR A 372 -25.06 3.60 0.76
CA THR A 372 -25.48 4.29 -0.45
C THR A 372 -26.25 5.59 -0.16
N SER A 373 -26.70 5.78 1.08
CA SER A 373 -27.43 6.97 1.51
C SER A 373 -27.27 7.21 3.02
N PRO A 374 -26.55 8.24 3.45
CA PRO A 374 -25.68 9.08 2.60
C PRO A 374 -24.59 8.26 1.92
N ALA A 375 -24.20 8.68 0.72
CA ALA A 375 -23.20 7.95 -0.04
C ALA A 375 -21.85 7.96 0.69
N TYR A 376 -21.13 6.84 0.60
CA TYR A 376 -19.77 6.64 1.12
C TYR A 376 -19.57 6.75 2.62
N GLN A 377 -20.64 6.77 3.42
CA GLN A 377 -20.50 6.57 4.86
C GLN A 377 -20.10 5.12 5.15
N LEU A 378 -19.22 4.95 6.13
CA LEU A 378 -18.83 3.63 6.61
C LEU A 378 -19.58 3.30 7.92
N SER A 379 -20.05 2.07 8.02
CA SER A 379 -20.64 1.53 9.26
C SER A 379 -20.05 0.15 9.51
N PHE A 380 -19.81 -0.17 10.77
CA PHE A 380 -19.20 -1.44 11.17
C PHE A 380 -19.93 -2.67 10.63
N ILE A 381 -19.16 -3.64 10.12
CA ILE A 381 -19.66 -4.98 9.80
C ILE A 381 -19.90 -5.73 11.13
N PRO A 382 -20.99 -6.50 11.28
CA PRO A 382 -21.19 -7.34 12.46
C PRO A 382 -20.01 -8.28 12.71
N ASP A 383 -19.74 -8.56 13.98
CA ASP A 383 -18.69 -9.48 14.43
C ASP A 383 -17.24 -9.04 14.15
N GLU A 384 -17.02 -7.78 13.65
CA GLU A 384 -15.67 -7.21 13.62
C GLU A 384 -15.16 -6.92 15.07
N PRO A 385 -13.84 -6.80 15.33
CA PRO A 385 -12.75 -6.92 14.37
C PRO A 385 -12.46 -8.37 14.00
N PHE A 386 -12.00 -8.55 12.76
CA PHE A 386 -11.61 -9.86 12.27
C PHE A 386 -10.14 -10.15 12.56
N GLY A 387 -9.83 -11.39 12.91
CA GLY A 387 -8.45 -11.78 13.21
C GLY A 387 -7.56 -11.79 11.96
N SER A 388 -6.37 -11.24 12.08
CA SER A 388 -5.19 -11.48 11.23
C SER A 388 -4.15 -12.24 12.04
N GLY A 389 -2.93 -12.42 11.51
CA GLY A 389 -1.75 -12.57 12.36
C GLY A 389 -1.35 -11.22 12.97
N ALA A 390 -0.30 -11.22 13.80
CA ALA A 390 0.17 -9.98 14.43
C ALA A 390 0.94 -9.10 13.44
N GLY A 391 0.59 -7.83 13.40
CA GLY A 391 1.26 -6.83 12.57
C GLY A 391 0.97 -6.95 11.07
N PRO A 392 -0.30 -6.99 10.61
CA PRO A 392 -0.61 -7.00 9.19
C PRO A 392 -0.05 -5.74 8.50
N GLN A 393 0.61 -5.94 7.34
CA GLN A 393 1.23 -4.88 6.54
C GLN A 393 0.43 -4.51 5.29
N CYS A 394 -0.41 -5.40 4.84
CA CYS A 394 -1.25 -5.24 3.67
C CYS A 394 -2.46 -6.16 3.74
N LEU A 395 -3.44 -5.85 2.93
CA LEU A 395 -4.58 -6.70 2.62
C LEU A 395 -4.67 -6.87 1.10
N VAL A 396 -5.07 -8.04 0.64
CA VAL A 396 -5.38 -8.29 -0.76
C VAL A 396 -6.63 -9.16 -0.88
N GLU A 397 -7.47 -8.84 -1.85
CA GLU A 397 -8.61 -9.66 -2.25
C GLU A 397 -8.16 -10.60 -3.37
N ASP A 398 -8.60 -11.84 -3.36
CA ASP A 398 -8.34 -12.79 -4.44
C ASP A 398 -9.15 -12.43 -5.71
N PRO A 399 -8.73 -12.88 -6.91
CA PRO A 399 -9.40 -12.52 -8.15
C PRO A 399 -10.86 -13.00 -8.28
N SER A 400 -11.29 -13.96 -7.45
CA SER A 400 -12.67 -14.42 -7.40
C SER A 400 -13.57 -13.65 -6.44
N SER A 401 -13.00 -12.71 -5.69
CA SER A 401 -13.68 -11.92 -4.65
C SER A 401 -14.32 -12.77 -3.55
N GLN A 402 -13.71 -13.92 -3.25
CA GLN A 402 -14.17 -14.83 -2.21
C GLN A 402 -13.30 -14.78 -0.96
N PHE A 403 -12.03 -14.38 -1.10
CA PHE A 403 -11.04 -14.47 -0.04
C PHE A 403 -10.29 -13.16 0.12
N ILE A 404 -9.94 -12.85 1.36
CA ILE A 404 -9.01 -11.77 1.72
C ILE A 404 -7.83 -12.38 2.47
N TYR A 405 -6.64 -11.89 2.15
CA TYR A 405 -5.39 -12.30 2.79
C TYR A 405 -4.70 -11.10 3.40
N SER A 406 -4.18 -11.26 4.62
CA SER A 406 -3.23 -10.33 5.24
C SER A 406 -1.83 -10.93 5.25
N ALA A 407 -0.80 -10.12 5.07
CA ALA A 407 0.57 -10.51 5.30
C ALA A 407 1.06 -9.88 6.60
N ASP A 408 1.47 -10.70 7.55
CA ASP A 408 1.59 -10.40 8.95
C ASP A 408 3.08 -10.35 9.38
N PHE A 409 3.57 -9.16 9.75
CA PHE A 409 4.99 -8.90 9.99
C PHE A 409 5.53 -9.63 11.22
N ASN A 410 4.85 -9.48 12.37
CA ASN A 410 5.35 -10.00 13.64
C ASN A 410 5.26 -11.52 13.73
N ASP A 411 4.26 -12.12 13.10
CA ASP A 411 4.07 -13.57 13.08
C ASP A 411 4.79 -14.25 11.90
N SER A 412 5.37 -13.46 10.96
CA SER A 412 5.97 -14.01 9.74
C SER A 412 5.03 -14.99 9.02
N SER A 413 3.81 -14.55 8.75
CA SER A 413 2.76 -15.40 8.18
C SER A 413 1.89 -14.65 7.17
N VAL A 414 1.06 -15.42 6.48
CA VAL A 414 -0.09 -14.93 5.73
C VAL A 414 -1.34 -15.54 6.35
N THR A 415 -2.35 -14.71 6.62
CA THR A 415 -3.65 -15.16 7.14
C THR A 415 -4.73 -14.97 6.08
N GLY A 416 -5.47 -16.04 5.77
CA GLY A 416 -6.58 -16.04 4.81
C GLY A 416 -7.94 -16.08 5.48
N ARG A 417 -8.92 -15.37 4.90
CA ARG A 417 -10.32 -15.29 5.35
C ARG A 417 -11.27 -15.46 4.17
N VAL A 418 -12.45 -16.04 4.42
CA VAL A 418 -13.57 -16.10 3.46
C VAL A 418 -14.46 -14.88 3.67
N VAL A 419 -14.77 -14.17 2.61
CA VAL A 419 -15.73 -13.06 2.62
C VAL A 419 -17.15 -13.60 2.49
N ASP A 420 -18.03 -13.27 3.41
CA ASP A 420 -19.46 -13.44 3.18
C ASP A 420 -19.96 -12.33 2.23
N PRO A 421 -20.42 -12.66 1.02
CA PRO A 421 -20.75 -11.66 0.01
C PRO A 421 -21.98 -10.78 0.35
N ASN A 422 -22.76 -11.16 1.35
CA ASN A 422 -23.96 -10.43 1.78
C ASN A 422 -23.69 -9.54 2.99
N SER A 423 -22.92 -10.04 3.95
CA SER A 423 -22.69 -9.37 5.22
C SER A 423 -21.27 -8.75 5.35
N GLY A 424 -20.33 -9.11 4.46
CA GLY A 424 -18.95 -8.67 4.57
C GLY A 424 -18.16 -9.32 5.72
N VAL A 425 -18.77 -10.20 6.50
CA VAL A 425 -18.10 -10.89 7.61
C VAL A 425 -16.96 -11.76 7.09
N LEU A 426 -15.80 -11.62 7.70
CA LEU A 426 -14.62 -12.42 7.38
C LEU A 426 -14.57 -13.68 8.23
N ASN A 427 -14.86 -14.81 7.60
CA ASN A 427 -14.86 -16.13 8.24
C ASN A 427 -13.53 -16.85 8.07
N ASN A 428 -13.29 -17.86 8.90
CA ASN A 428 -12.15 -18.76 8.74
C ASN A 428 -12.26 -19.55 7.43
N LEU A 429 -11.12 -19.79 6.77
CA LEU A 429 -11.06 -20.76 5.68
C LEU A 429 -11.50 -22.15 6.18
N ARG A 430 -12.07 -22.96 5.29
CA ARG A 430 -12.41 -24.37 5.62
C ARG A 430 -11.19 -25.28 5.78
N VAL A 431 -10.02 -24.73 5.53
CA VAL A 431 -8.70 -25.32 5.64
C VAL A 431 -7.86 -24.50 6.61
N THR A 432 -6.55 -24.74 6.66
CA THR A 432 -5.64 -23.92 7.47
C THR A 432 -5.69 -22.47 7.03
N ASN A 433 -5.97 -21.55 7.96
CA ASN A 433 -6.05 -20.12 7.69
C ASN A 433 -4.70 -19.46 7.44
N THR A 434 -3.61 -20.05 7.93
CA THR A 434 -2.29 -19.43 7.95
C THR A 434 -1.29 -20.18 7.08
N TYR A 435 -0.40 -19.42 6.46
CA TYR A 435 0.76 -19.89 5.72
C TYR A 435 2.02 -19.26 6.32
N ALA A 436 2.98 -20.09 6.79
CA ALA A 436 4.22 -19.61 7.39
C ALA A 436 5.20 -19.09 6.33
N LEU A 437 5.79 -17.93 6.59
CA LEU A 437 6.83 -17.31 5.78
C LEU A 437 8.22 -17.58 6.38
N GLN A 438 9.28 -17.32 5.61
CA GLN A 438 10.66 -17.47 6.10
C GLN A 438 11.13 -16.29 6.97
N GLY A 439 10.32 -15.25 7.08
CA GLY A 439 10.59 -14.09 7.90
C GLY A 439 9.50 -13.03 7.78
N PRO A 440 9.68 -11.85 8.40
CA PRO A 440 8.69 -10.81 8.47
C PRO A 440 8.19 -10.36 7.10
N ALA A 441 6.88 -10.34 6.91
CA ALA A 441 6.24 -9.80 5.71
C ALA A 441 6.29 -8.27 5.71
N THR A 442 6.62 -7.66 4.57
CA THR A 442 6.68 -6.21 4.43
C THR A 442 5.62 -5.64 3.49
N TRP A 443 5.17 -6.45 2.51
CA TRP A 443 4.13 -6.08 1.57
C TRP A 443 3.52 -7.31 0.89
N CYS A 444 2.33 -7.17 0.31
CA CYS A 444 1.69 -8.21 -0.49
C CYS A 444 0.93 -7.64 -1.68
N LEU A 445 0.75 -8.47 -2.70
CA LEU A 445 -0.07 -8.21 -3.87
C LEU A 445 -0.54 -9.53 -4.50
N VAL A 446 -1.57 -9.47 -5.31
CA VAL A 446 -2.13 -10.63 -5.99
C VAL A 446 -2.02 -10.45 -7.51
N ASP A 447 -1.64 -11.53 -8.22
CA ASP A 447 -1.73 -11.68 -9.68
C ASP A 447 -3.09 -12.32 -10.01
N GLY A 448 -4.02 -11.51 -10.53
CA GLY A 448 -5.31 -11.98 -10.97
C GLY A 448 -5.19 -12.75 -12.29
N ARG A 449 -5.67 -14.00 -12.30
CA ARG A 449 -5.83 -14.74 -13.55
C ARG A 449 -7.30 -14.90 -13.84
N THR A 450 -7.74 -14.24 -14.89
CA THR A 450 -8.93 -14.67 -15.62
C THR A 450 -8.48 -15.70 -16.65
N ASN A 451 -8.80 -16.98 -16.44
CA ASN A 451 -8.71 -17.98 -17.50
C ASN A 451 -9.88 -17.78 -18.46
#